data_41964fb91519d4b5e1024a482f63a914
#
_entry.id   41964fb91519d4b5e1024a482f63a914
#
_cell.length_a   1.000
_cell.length_b   1.000
_cell.length_c   1.000
_cell.angle_alpha   90.00
_cell.angle_beta   90.00
_cell.angle_gamma   90.00
#
_symmetry.space_group_name_H-M   'P 1'
#
loop_
_entity.id
_entity.type
_entity.pdbx_description
1 polymer ?
#
loop_
_entity_poly.entity_id
_entity_poly.type
_entity_poly.pdbx_seq_one_letter_code
_entity_poly.pdbx_strand_id
1 'polypeptide(L)'
;MGLIEDLKPGPVTLDTQVFIYFIEEDKQFLPLVKPLFEAIDHGALLAVTSGLTLMEVLVVPYRTGNFSLADRYEALLTRSRGLRFVDVDRPLLRAAAQLRAAYRLKPPDAIQVAAAMVANCHAFLTNDRRIPSMPGLKVFQLKNYLPTTRI
;
A
#
# COMPACT_ATOMS: atom_id res chain seq x y z
N MET A 1 18.87 8.95 2.76
CA MET A 1 17.61 9.58 3.16
C MET A 1 16.63 8.55 3.65
N GLY A 2 15.80 8.90 4.59
CA GLY A 2 14.85 7.96 5.17
C GLY A 2 13.63 7.75 4.30
N LEU A 3 12.91 6.66 4.58
CA LEU A 3 11.69 6.31 3.85
C LEU A 3 10.65 7.43 3.88
N ILE A 4 10.36 7.95 5.07
CA ILE A 4 9.32 8.96 5.23
C ILE A 4 9.67 10.24 4.48
N GLU A 5 10.93 10.68 4.54
CA GLU A 5 11.38 11.86 3.84
C GLU A 5 11.22 11.71 2.32
N ASP A 6 11.48 10.53 1.79
CA ASP A 6 11.33 10.26 0.36
C ASP A 6 9.87 10.24 -0.08
N LEU A 7 8.94 9.86 0.81
CA LEU A 7 7.52 9.76 0.49
C LEU A 7 6.73 11.04 0.76
N LYS A 8 7.23 11.91 1.65
CA LYS A 8 6.49 13.13 2.03
C LYS A 8 6.30 14.10 0.87
N PRO A 9 5.20 14.84 0.86
CA PRO A 9 4.04 14.76 1.77
C PRO A 9 3.01 13.72 1.32
N GLY A 10 3.25 13.01 0.25
CA GLY A 10 2.32 12.13 -0.39
C GLY A 10 1.43 12.86 -1.41
N PRO A 11 0.31 12.25 -1.85
CA PRO A 11 -0.16 10.93 -1.40
C PRO A 11 0.73 9.79 -1.91
N VAL A 12 0.86 8.75 -1.08
CA VAL A 12 1.54 7.52 -1.44
C VAL A 12 0.57 6.36 -1.34
N THR A 13 0.54 5.50 -2.35
CA THR A 13 -0.22 4.26 -2.29
C THR A 13 0.62 3.20 -1.59
N LEU A 14 0.01 2.52 -0.62
CA LEU A 14 0.64 1.44 0.12
C LEU A 14 0.11 0.10 -0.39
N ASP A 15 1.02 -0.79 -0.80
CA ASP A 15 0.65 -2.13 -1.21
C ASP A 15 0.21 -2.95 0.01
N THR A 16 -0.50 -4.04 -0.25
CA THR A 16 -1.09 -4.91 0.78
C THR A 16 -0.09 -5.33 1.85
N GLN A 17 1.13 -5.71 1.45
CA GLN A 17 2.13 -6.20 2.39
C GLN A 17 2.52 -5.17 3.45
N VAL A 18 2.47 -3.89 3.13
CA VAL A 18 2.83 -2.83 4.08
C VAL A 18 1.90 -2.87 5.29
N PHE A 19 0.60 -3.09 5.06
CA PHE A 19 -0.38 -3.21 6.15
C PHE A 19 -0.17 -4.48 6.97
N ILE A 20 0.16 -5.58 6.31
CA ILE A 20 0.41 -6.87 6.98
C ILE A 20 1.63 -6.75 7.89
N TYR A 21 2.72 -6.16 7.41
CA TYR A 21 3.92 -5.96 8.22
C TYR A 21 3.63 -5.15 9.48
N PHE A 22 2.74 -4.16 9.38
CA PHE A 22 2.40 -3.32 10.52
C PHE A 22 1.50 -4.04 11.52
N ILE A 23 0.38 -4.59 11.05
CA ILE A 23 -0.62 -5.24 11.93
C ILE A 23 -0.04 -6.49 12.59
N GLU A 24 0.71 -7.30 11.85
CA GLU A 24 1.24 -8.57 12.35
C GLU A 24 2.66 -8.44 12.89
N GLU A 25 3.14 -7.21 13.00
CA GLU A 25 4.43 -6.88 13.62
C GLU A 25 5.58 -7.71 13.06
N ASP A 26 5.74 -7.65 11.73
CA ASP A 26 6.85 -8.33 11.06
C ASP A 26 8.19 -7.86 11.62
N LYS A 27 9.02 -8.80 12.06
CA LYS A 27 10.28 -8.48 12.76
C LYS A 27 11.23 -7.66 11.90
N GLN A 28 11.27 -7.93 10.61
CA GLN A 28 12.20 -7.26 9.70
C GLN A 28 11.72 -5.86 9.30
N PHE A 29 10.42 -5.73 9.00
CA PHE A 29 9.89 -4.49 8.43
C PHE A 29 9.19 -3.58 9.43
N LEU A 30 8.82 -4.05 10.62
CA LEU A 30 8.16 -3.21 11.61
C LEU A 30 8.94 -1.92 11.93
N PRO A 31 10.28 -1.95 12.06
CA PRO A 31 11.04 -0.72 12.30
C PRO A 31 10.88 0.34 11.21
N LEU A 32 10.53 -0.06 9.98
CA LEU A 32 10.26 0.87 8.88
C LEU A 32 8.79 1.30 8.84
N VAL A 33 7.87 0.34 9.01
CA VAL A 33 6.44 0.64 8.81
C VAL A 33 5.80 1.29 10.03
N LYS A 34 6.30 1.05 11.23
CA LYS A 34 5.75 1.69 12.43
C LYS A 34 5.87 3.21 12.37
N PRO A 35 7.05 3.80 12.11
CA PRO A 35 7.14 5.25 11.93
C PRO A 35 6.32 5.76 10.75
N LEU A 36 6.17 4.95 9.69
CA LEU A 36 5.36 5.28 8.54
C LEU A 36 3.90 5.49 8.94
N PHE A 37 3.31 4.55 9.67
CA PHE A 37 1.93 4.66 10.11
C PHE A 37 1.74 5.75 11.17
N GLU A 38 2.74 6.01 11.99
CA GLU A 38 2.72 7.15 12.92
C GLU A 38 2.67 8.48 12.14
N ALA A 39 3.46 8.62 11.08
CA ALA A 39 3.45 9.82 10.23
C ALA A 39 2.10 10.01 9.55
N ILE A 40 1.47 8.92 9.10
CA ILE A 40 0.14 8.95 8.50
C ILE A 40 -0.89 9.40 9.54
N ASP A 41 -0.85 8.83 10.73
CA ASP A 41 -1.79 9.15 11.80
C ASP A 41 -1.68 10.61 12.25
N HIS A 42 -0.47 11.17 12.25
CA HIS A 42 -0.23 12.56 12.63
C HIS A 42 -0.45 13.56 11.50
N GLY A 43 -0.83 13.11 10.32
CA GLY A 43 -1.07 13.97 9.17
C GLY A 43 0.18 14.46 8.44
N ALA A 44 1.36 13.93 8.79
CA ALA A 44 2.60 14.31 8.13
C ALA A 44 2.76 13.68 6.76
N LEU A 45 2.03 12.58 6.49
CA LEU A 45 2.08 11.85 5.24
C LEU A 45 0.67 11.40 4.88
N LEU A 46 0.24 11.69 3.67
CA LEU A 46 -1.04 11.21 3.14
C LEU A 46 -0.81 9.88 2.44
N ALA A 47 -1.64 8.88 2.77
CA ALA A 47 -1.54 7.55 2.18
C ALA A 47 -2.86 7.13 1.55
N VAL A 48 -2.77 6.16 0.63
CA VAL A 48 -3.90 5.66 -0.13
C VAL A 48 -3.85 4.13 -0.16
N THR A 49 -5.00 3.50 -0.09
CA THR A 49 -5.17 2.07 -0.32
C THR A 49 -6.42 1.83 -1.14
N SER A 50 -6.65 0.60 -1.57
CA SER A 50 -7.81 0.24 -2.38
C SER A 50 -8.61 -0.89 -1.75
N GLY A 51 -9.83 -1.08 -2.27
CA GLY A 51 -10.69 -2.20 -1.87
C GLY A 51 -10.06 -3.56 -2.12
N LEU A 52 -9.13 -3.67 -3.08
CA LEU A 52 -8.39 -4.91 -3.29
C LEU A 52 -7.58 -5.29 -2.05
N THR A 53 -6.90 -4.32 -1.43
CA THR A 53 -6.13 -4.56 -0.20
C THR A 53 -7.03 -5.11 0.90
N LEU A 54 -8.23 -4.56 1.05
CA LEU A 54 -9.18 -5.08 2.05
C LEU A 54 -9.47 -6.57 1.81
N MET A 55 -9.77 -6.95 0.57
CA MET A 55 -10.00 -8.36 0.26
C MET A 55 -8.78 -9.21 0.59
N GLU A 56 -7.60 -8.77 0.19
CA GLU A 56 -6.39 -9.55 0.36
C GLU A 56 -6.01 -9.76 1.83
N VAL A 57 -6.14 -8.73 2.67
CA VAL A 57 -5.78 -8.86 4.09
C VAL A 57 -6.79 -9.68 4.89
N LEU A 58 -8.04 -9.82 4.41
CA LEU A 58 -9.08 -10.56 5.13
C LEU A 58 -9.07 -12.07 4.85
N VAL A 59 -8.43 -12.52 3.79
CA VAL A 59 -8.48 -13.95 3.40
C VAL A 59 -7.96 -14.86 4.50
N VAL A 60 -6.74 -14.61 5.00
CA VAL A 60 -6.12 -15.49 6.00
C VAL A 60 -6.87 -15.40 7.35
N PRO A 61 -7.21 -14.21 7.88
CA PRO A 61 -8.01 -14.14 9.11
C PRO A 61 -9.33 -14.92 9.02
N TYR A 62 -10.05 -14.82 7.92
CA TYR A 62 -11.30 -15.56 7.76
C TYR A 62 -11.06 -17.06 7.65
N ARG A 63 -10.03 -17.46 6.90
CA ARG A 63 -9.69 -18.87 6.75
C ARG A 63 -9.33 -19.52 8.08
N THR A 64 -8.66 -18.80 8.96
CA THR A 64 -8.22 -19.31 10.26
C THR A 64 -9.21 -19.02 11.39
N GLY A 65 -10.33 -18.39 11.10
CA GLY A 65 -11.33 -18.04 12.11
C GLY A 65 -10.90 -16.93 13.06
N ASN A 66 -9.90 -16.15 12.69
CA ASN A 66 -9.41 -15.04 13.52
C ASN A 66 -10.18 -13.76 13.20
N PHE A 67 -11.42 -13.68 13.69
CA PHE A 67 -12.31 -12.54 13.40
C PHE A 67 -11.81 -11.24 14.05
N SER A 68 -11.14 -11.33 15.19
CA SER A 68 -10.55 -10.16 15.83
C SER A 68 -9.50 -9.51 14.93
N LEU A 69 -8.65 -10.32 14.30
CA LEU A 69 -7.65 -9.82 13.38
C LEU A 69 -8.31 -9.21 12.13
N ALA A 70 -9.36 -9.86 11.61
CA ALA A 70 -10.11 -9.33 10.47
C ALA A 70 -10.67 -7.95 10.79
N ASP A 71 -11.27 -7.77 11.97
CA ASP A 71 -11.81 -6.48 12.39
C ASP A 71 -10.73 -5.41 12.51
N ARG A 72 -9.54 -5.78 13.01
CA ARG A 72 -8.42 -4.85 13.11
C ARG A 72 -7.96 -4.37 11.72
N TYR A 73 -7.86 -5.26 10.75
CA TYR A 73 -7.51 -4.90 9.38
C TYR A 73 -8.54 -3.95 8.78
N GLU A 74 -9.81 -4.29 8.89
CA GLU A 74 -10.86 -3.44 8.32
C GLU A 74 -10.89 -2.06 8.97
N ALA A 75 -10.73 -1.99 10.29
CA ALA A 75 -10.66 -0.70 10.99
C ALA A 75 -9.46 0.14 10.53
N LEU A 76 -8.31 -0.50 10.37
CA LEU A 76 -7.11 0.20 9.89
C LEU A 76 -7.33 0.79 8.51
N LEU A 77 -7.90 0.02 7.59
CA LEU A 77 -8.07 0.45 6.20
C LEU A 77 -9.18 1.49 6.02
N THR A 78 -10.23 1.45 6.84
CA THR A 78 -11.43 2.26 6.60
C THR A 78 -11.64 3.39 7.60
N ARG A 79 -10.95 3.37 8.74
CA ARG A 79 -11.16 4.36 9.82
C ARG A 79 -9.94 5.18 10.16
N SER A 80 -8.79 4.93 9.51
CA SER A 80 -7.57 5.66 9.80
C SER A 80 -7.60 7.05 9.17
N ARG A 81 -7.26 8.07 9.96
CA ARG A 81 -7.03 9.41 9.43
C ARG A 81 -5.80 9.36 8.53
N GLY A 82 -5.77 10.18 7.52
CA GLY A 82 -4.63 10.24 6.61
C GLY A 82 -4.52 9.08 5.65
N LEU A 83 -5.41 8.10 5.73
CA LEU A 83 -5.46 6.97 4.80
C LEU A 83 -6.78 7.01 4.02
N ARG A 84 -6.66 7.29 2.72
CA ARG A 84 -7.82 7.30 1.83
C ARG A 84 -8.06 5.90 1.28
N PHE A 85 -9.28 5.41 1.43
CA PHE A 85 -9.71 4.13 0.88
C PHE A 85 -10.40 4.36 -0.46
N VAL A 86 -9.87 3.77 -1.54
CA VAL A 86 -10.42 3.90 -2.89
C VAL A 86 -11.23 2.63 -3.21
N ASP A 87 -12.53 2.82 -3.48
CA ASP A 87 -13.39 1.70 -3.83
C ASP A 87 -13.05 1.14 -5.21
N VAL A 88 -13.23 -0.17 -5.37
CA VAL A 88 -13.07 -0.84 -6.66
C VAL A 88 -14.39 -0.74 -7.42
N ASP A 89 -14.56 0.36 -8.10
CA ASP A 89 -15.77 0.67 -8.87
C ASP A 89 -15.50 0.58 -10.37
N ARG A 90 -16.52 0.88 -11.16
CA ARG A 90 -16.43 0.79 -12.62
C ARG A 90 -15.35 1.72 -13.21
N PRO A 91 -15.27 2.99 -12.83
CA PRO A 91 -14.19 3.86 -13.34
C PRO A 91 -12.80 3.33 -13.00
N LEU A 92 -12.60 2.80 -11.79
CA LEU A 92 -11.32 2.22 -11.40
C LEU A 92 -10.99 1.00 -12.26
N LEU A 93 -11.95 0.12 -12.50
CA LEU A 93 -11.75 -1.08 -13.32
C LEU A 93 -11.42 -0.71 -14.77
N ARG A 94 -12.03 0.35 -15.29
CA ARG A 94 -11.70 0.85 -16.63
C ARG A 94 -10.25 1.35 -16.68
N ALA A 95 -9.82 2.10 -15.69
CA ALA A 95 -8.44 2.56 -15.59
C ALA A 95 -7.46 1.39 -15.47
N ALA A 96 -7.79 0.39 -14.66
CA ALA A 96 -6.98 -0.82 -14.53
C ALA A 96 -6.86 -1.57 -15.86
N ALA A 97 -7.93 -1.66 -16.63
CA ALA A 97 -7.90 -2.30 -17.95
C ALA A 97 -6.97 -1.57 -18.91
N GLN A 98 -6.99 -0.24 -18.90
CA GLN A 98 -6.09 0.57 -19.72
C GLN A 98 -4.63 0.36 -19.34
N LEU A 99 -4.35 0.25 -18.04
CA LEU A 99 -3.00 -0.04 -17.53
C LEU A 99 -2.51 -1.42 -17.96
N ARG A 100 -3.38 -2.43 -17.88
CA ARG A 100 -3.02 -3.77 -18.32
C ARG A 100 -2.72 -3.82 -19.83
N ALA A 101 -3.48 -3.08 -20.61
CA ALA A 101 -3.24 -3.01 -22.05
C ALA A 101 -1.90 -2.36 -22.37
N ALA A 102 -1.49 -1.33 -21.62
CA ALA A 102 -0.27 -0.58 -21.88
C ALA A 102 0.98 -1.23 -21.25
N TYR A 103 0.87 -1.79 -20.05
CA TYR A 103 2.04 -2.22 -19.25
C TYR A 103 2.06 -3.72 -18.93
N ARG A 104 1.08 -4.48 -19.39
CA ARG A 104 0.99 -5.94 -19.16
C ARG A 104 0.98 -6.31 -17.66
N LEU A 105 0.39 -5.46 -16.84
CA LEU A 105 0.27 -5.74 -15.41
C LEU A 105 -0.72 -6.86 -15.14
N LYS A 106 -0.50 -7.63 -14.08
CA LYS A 106 -1.49 -8.59 -13.59
C LYS A 106 -2.68 -7.84 -13.00
N PRO A 107 -3.89 -8.46 -12.97
CA PRO A 107 -5.08 -7.77 -12.47
C PRO A 107 -4.93 -7.11 -11.09
N PRO A 108 -4.38 -7.79 -10.06
CA PRO A 108 -4.22 -7.14 -8.76
C PRO A 108 -3.31 -5.91 -8.83
N ASP A 109 -2.20 -6.00 -9.55
CA ASP A 109 -1.24 -4.90 -9.66
C ASP A 109 -1.87 -3.72 -10.41
N ALA A 110 -2.63 -4.01 -11.46
CA ALA A 110 -3.32 -2.98 -12.24
C ALA A 110 -4.35 -2.23 -11.40
N ILE A 111 -5.08 -2.92 -10.53
CA ILE A 111 -6.06 -2.30 -9.63
C ILE A 111 -5.35 -1.37 -8.64
N GLN A 112 -4.24 -1.82 -8.05
CA GLN A 112 -3.48 -0.98 -7.12
C GLN A 112 -2.90 0.26 -7.79
N VAL A 113 -2.33 0.11 -8.98
CA VAL A 113 -1.79 1.26 -9.73
C VAL A 113 -2.92 2.20 -10.16
N ALA A 114 -4.07 1.66 -10.58
CA ALA A 114 -5.23 2.48 -10.93
C ALA A 114 -5.72 3.30 -9.74
N ALA A 115 -5.74 2.71 -8.54
CA ALA A 115 -6.09 3.43 -7.32
C ALA A 115 -5.13 4.59 -7.06
N ALA A 116 -3.83 4.36 -7.27
CA ALA A 116 -2.81 5.40 -7.14
C ALA A 116 -3.09 6.57 -8.10
N MET A 117 -3.43 6.26 -9.34
CA MET A 117 -3.73 7.30 -10.34
C MET A 117 -5.01 8.07 -10.02
N VAL A 118 -6.07 7.38 -9.63
CA VAL A 118 -7.34 8.01 -9.25
C VAL A 118 -7.15 8.97 -8.09
N ALA A 119 -6.29 8.63 -7.14
CA ALA A 119 -6.01 9.45 -5.97
C ALA A 119 -4.86 10.45 -6.18
N ASN A 120 -4.37 10.57 -7.41
CA ASN A 120 -3.28 11.50 -7.77
C ASN A 120 -2.00 11.26 -6.96
N CYS A 121 -1.67 9.98 -6.71
CA CYS A 121 -0.45 9.64 -6.02
C CYS A 121 0.76 9.82 -6.93
N HIS A 122 1.85 10.30 -6.36
CA HIS A 122 3.15 10.39 -7.04
C HIS A 122 4.07 9.24 -6.66
N ALA A 123 3.73 8.51 -5.60
CA ALA A 123 4.55 7.44 -5.05
C ALA A 123 3.70 6.19 -4.78
N PHE A 124 4.34 5.04 -4.95
CA PHE A 124 3.77 3.72 -4.68
C PHE A 124 4.80 2.93 -3.88
N LEU A 125 4.45 2.50 -2.67
CA LEU A 125 5.33 1.74 -1.79
C LEU A 125 4.96 0.27 -1.81
N THR A 126 5.91 -0.59 -2.17
CA THR A 126 5.71 -2.03 -2.31
C THR A 126 7.01 -2.79 -2.03
N ASN A 127 6.93 -4.11 -1.95
CA ASN A 127 8.08 -5.01 -2.07
C ASN A 127 7.99 -5.88 -3.33
N ASP A 128 7.01 -5.62 -4.19
CA ASP A 128 6.84 -6.37 -5.43
C ASP A 128 7.59 -5.70 -6.57
N ARG A 129 8.65 -6.36 -7.05
CA ARG A 129 9.48 -5.84 -8.13
C ARG A 129 8.83 -5.88 -9.49
N ARG A 130 7.68 -6.54 -9.63
CA ARG A 130 6.96 -6.62 -10.90
C ARG A 130 6.25 -5.33 -11.26
N ILE A 131 6.04 -4.43 -10.29
CA ILE A 131 5.39 -3.14 -10.55
C ILE A 131 6.47 -2.15 -10.97
N PRO A 132 6.47 -1.70 -12.23
CA PRO A 132 7.47 -0.75 -12.70
C PRO A 132 7.10 0.67 -12.34
N SER A 133 8.10 1.53 -12.19
CA SER A 133 7.85 2.97 -12.20
C SER A 133 7.35 3.40 -13.57
N MET A 134 6.45 4.37 -13.60
CA MET A 134 5.87 4.88 -14.84
C MET A 134 5.72 6.41 -14.74
N PRO A 135 5.43 7.09 -15.85
CA PRO A 135 5.32 8.56 -15.82
C PRO A 135 4.34 9.02 -14.74
N GLY A 136 4.82 9.88 -13.84
CA GLY A 136 4.01 10.43 -12.77
C GLY A 136 3.85 9.55 -11.53
N LEU A 137 4.36 8.31 -11.54
CA LEU A 137 4.26 7.40 -10.39
C LEU A 137 5.61 6.71 -10.15
N LYS A 138 6.29 7.13 -9.10
CA LYS A 138 7.55 6.51 -8.72
C LYS A 138 7.28 5.36 -7.75
N VAL A 139 7.82 4.19 -8.06
CA VAL A 139 7.69 2.99 -7.22
C VAL A 139 8.88 2.90 -6.30
N PHE A 140 8.62 2.81 -5.00
CA PHE A 140 9.63 2.65 -3.95
C PHE A 140 9.56 1.24 -3.40
N GLN A 141 10.72 0.60 -3.29
CA GLN A 141 10.83 -0.74 -2.71
C GLN A 141 11.16 -0.62 -1.22
N LEU A 142 10.29 -1.14 -0.37
CA LEU A 142 10.49 -1.06 1.08
C LEU A 142 11.81 -1.70 1.51
N LYS A 143 12.21 -2.78 0.85
CA LYS A 143 13.48 -3.47 1.12
C LYS A 143 14.69 -2.58 1.00
N ASN A 144 14.63 -1.57 0.15
CA ASN A 144 15.78 -0.67 -0.07
C ASN A 144 16.07 0.21 1.14
N TYR A 145 15.16 0.24 2.12
CA TYR A 145 15.32 1.06 3.34
C TYR A 145 15.74 0.23 4.55
N LEU A 146 15.93 -1.07 4.38
CA LEU A 146 16.45 -1.92 5.46
C LEU A 146 17.91 -1.60 5.72
N PRO A 147 18.38 -1.68 7.01
CA PRO A 147 19.78 -1.52 7.31
C PRO A 147 20.64 -2.52 6.53
N THR A 148 21.77 -2.05 5.98
CA THR A 148 22.71 -2.94 5.31
C THR A 148 23.46 -3.74 6.37
N THR A 149 23.35 -5.08 6.31
CA THR A 149 24.11 -5.95 7.19
C THR A 149 25.53 -6.04 6.65
N ARG A 150 26.50 -5.51 7.40
CA ARG A 150 27.92 -5.72 7.10
C ARG A 150 28.40 -6.93 7.89
N ILE A 151 29.00 -7.83 7.18
CA ILE A 151 29.64 -8.99 7.78
C ILE A 151 31.10 -8.67 8.05
#